data_97108b953e24da72210ec6e9d6da5f7b
#
_entry.id   97108b953e24da72210ec6e9d6da5f7b
#
_cell.length_a   1.000
_cell.length_b   1.000
_cell.length_c   1.000
_cell.angle_alpha   90.00
_cell.angle_beta   90.00
_cell.angle_gamma   90.00
#
_symmetry.space_group_name_H-M   'P 1'
#
loop_
_entity.id
_entity.type
_entity.pdbx_description
1 polymer ?
#
loop_
_entity_poly.entity_id
_entity_poly.type
_entity_poly.pdbx_seq_one_letter_code
_entity_poly.pdbx_strand_id
1 'polypeptide(L)'
;MADVRILLTDKTIAQLPTPGDGWYLARDTELKGFFVVIGKRKRTFTVQGDLRRGGKRISSVRVSIGDTNEISTRSARATAKEYLARISRGQHPKALQTGAIATDEAAEAAAASAGVTLRRAWERYLEAHLVRKNRSEKTISGYRDHVERIFAEWLDSPLGELGADPACVAKKHDDVTKENGPYIANGAMRTLRAIYNHARKTNKKLPHDNPADAVDWNEEKRRDTGMGVSDLEGWFSELAALDNPVRREFHLFTLLSGSRPAALQAVKPNHIDFRRRTLHVPTPKGGSKRAFDIPLSREMIKCLVRTIRFGRAMYPAQAREWIFPADSASGHITETKEDRGELSKWGNDLRQTFRTVATAAGVSEIDAKLLMNHAMPGVNAGYITRHKLLEDHLRHQQQAISNAAFSALGTSLAENRTLQAWLGRGSACRTRVELEAKCPAF
;
A
#
# COMPACT_ATOMS: atom_id res chain seq x y z
N MET A 1 59.52 6.44 11.84
CA MET A 1 59.06 6.29 10.45
C MET A 1 59.63 7.46 9.65
N ALA A 2 60.33 7.20 8.55
CA ALA A 2 61.03 8.24 7.80
C ALA A 2 60.04 8.99 6.88
N ASP A 3 59.90 10.30 7.08
CA ASP A 3 59.26 11.21 6.16
C ASP A 3 60.11 11.33 4.88
N VAL A 4 59.54 11.02 3.73
CA VAL A 4 60.23 11.16 2.43
C VAL A 4 59.82 12.49 1.80
N ARG A 5 60.79 13.28 1.31
CA ARG A 5 60.54 14.53 0.57
C ARG A 5 60.90 14.33 -0.89
N ILE A 6 59.89 14.39 -1.78
CA ILE A 6 60.07 14.22 -3.22
C ILE A 6 59.09 15.13 -3.98
N LEU A 7 59.37 15.40 -5.25
CA LEU A 7 58.38 15.98 -6.12
C LEU A 7 57.27 14.95 -6.38
N LEU A 8 56.08 15.24 -5.90
CA LEU A 8 54.92 14.35 -6.09
C LEU A 8 54.44 14.46 -7.53
N THR A 9 54.46 13.35 -8.24
CA THR A 9 53.84 13.13 -9.55
C THR A 9 53.21 11.76 -9.51
N ASP A 10 52.26 11.50 -10.41
CA ASP A 10 51.59 10.19 -10.46
C ASP A 10 52.64 9.07 -10.62
N LYS A 11 53.69 9.31 -11.42
CA LYS A 11 54.80 8.36 -11.63
C LYS A 11 55.62 8.14 -10.38
N THR A 12 56.01 9.21 -9.66
CA THR A 12 56.82 9.09 -8.45
C THR A 12 56.03 8.46 -7.30
N ILE A 13 54.74 8.76 -7.17
CA ILE A 13 53.87 8.15 -6.16
C ILE A 13 53.69 6.64 -6.42
N ALA A 14 53.56 6.22 -7.69
CA ALA A 14 53.44 4.80 -8.06
C ALA A 14 54.69 4.00 -7.65
N GLN A 15 55.86 4.61 -7.74
CA GLN A 15 57.15 3.99 -7.42
C GLN A 15 57.50 3.94 -5.91
N LEU A 16 56.70 4.63 -5.06
CA LEU A 16 56.96 4.60 -3.62
C LEU A 16 56.62 3.22 -3.05
N PRO A 17 57.50 2.67 -2.17
CA PRO A 17 57.29 1.34 -1.60
C PRO A 17 56.08 1.34 -0.67
N THR A 18 55.34 0.24 -0.71
CA THR A 18 54.21 0.01 0.22
C THR A 18 54.79 -0.49 1.55
N PRO A 19 54.46 0.14 2.70
CA PRO A 19 54.97 -0.31 3.99
C PRO A 19 54.38 -1.69 4.35
N GLY A 20 55.24 -2.55 4.92
CA GLY A 20 54.81 -3.86 5.43
C GLY A 20 53.85 -3.71 6.60
N ASP A 21 54.07 -2.70 7.43
CA ASP A 21 53.24 -2.35 8.58
C ASP A 21 53.22 -0.84 8.83
N GLY A 22 52.06 -0.30 9.29
CA GLY A 22 51.88 1.11 9.54
C GLY A 22 51.69 1.97 8.29
N TRP A 23 52.17 3.22 8.35
CA TRP A 23 52.09 4.20 7.27
C TRP A 23 53.27 5.18 7.36
N TYR A 24 53.60 5.88 6.24
CA TYR A 24 54.54 6.97 6.20
C TYR A 24 54.09 8.11 5.32
N LEU A 25 54.78 9.27 5.38
CA LEU A 25 54.40 10.46 4.63
C LEU A 25 55.44 10.71 3.51
N ALA A 26 54.93 10.90 2.29
CA ALA A 26 55.69 11.45 1.17
C ALA A 26 55.27 12.92 0.99
N ARG A 27 56.14 13.84 1.35
CA ARG A 27 55.90 15.29 1.33
C ARG A 27 56.33 15.88 0.00
N ASP A 28 55.44 16.74 -0.56
CA ASP A 28 55.75 17.43 -1.79
C ASP A 28 56.85 18.49 -1.60
N THR A 29 57.78 18.52 -2.53
CA THR A 29 58.86 19.56 -2.54
C THR A 29 58.36 20.88 -3.12
N GLU A 30 57.34 20.86 -3.98
CA GLU A 30 56.79 22.06 -4.64
C GLU A 30 55.77 22.80 -3.76
N LEU A 31 54.92 22.08 -3.01
CA LEU A 31 53.88 22.68 -2.21
C LEU A 31 54.01 22.29 -0.73
N LYS A 32 54.52 23.23 0.09
CA LYS A 32 54.63 23.02 1.52
C LYS A 32 53.27 22.78 2.17
N GLY A 33 53.18 21.71 2.95
CA GLY A 33 51.91 21.33 3.59
C GLY A 33 51.09 20.32 2.81
N PHE A 34 51.45 19.98 1.57
CA PHE A 34 50.85 18.93 0.77
C PHE A 34 51.70 17.66 0.80
N PHE A 35 51.06 16.51 0.96
CA PHE A 35 51.72 15.20 1.05
C PHE A 35 50.76 14.04 0.75
N VAL A 36 51.35 12.89 0.50
CA VAL A 36 50.63 11.61 0.40
C VAL A 36 50.84 10.79 1.65
N VAL A 37 49.77 10.30 2.25
CA VAL A 37 49.84 9.27 3.30
C VAL A 37 49.85 7.92 2.59
N ILE A 38 50.92 7.16 2.77
CA ILE A 38 51.09 5.84 2.17
C ILE A 38 50.91 4.78 3.24
N GLY A 39 49.78 4.09 3.15
CA GLY A 39 49.46 2.95 4.02
C GLY A 39 49.52 1.63 3.26
N LYS A 40 49.33 0.53 3.96
CA LYS A 40 49.38 -0.84 3.43
C LYS A 40 48.38 -1.08 2.29
N ARG A 41 47.18 -0.47 2.34
CA ARG A 41 46.08 -0.70 1.39
C ARG A 41 45.66 0.55 0.62
N LYS A 42 46.05 1.73 1.06
CA LYS A 42 45.53 2.99 0.54
C LYS A 42 46.61 4.07 0.53
N ARG A 43 46.62 4.87 -0.54
CA ARG A 43 47.46 6.06 -0.69
C ARG A 43 46.52 7.27 -0.83
N THR A 44 46.69 8.28 0.06
CA THR A 44 45.73 9.37 0.15
C THR A 44 46.43 10.73 0.12
N PHE A 45 46.05 11.58 -0.82
CA PHE A 45 46.46 12.98 -0.85
C PHE A 45 45.91 13.72 0.37
N THR A 46 46.76 14.44 1.04
CA THR A 46 46.44 15.14 2.29
C THR A 46 47.10 16.50 2.34
N VAL A 47 46.45 17.48 2.91
CA VAL A 47 46.99 18.79 3.17
C VAL A 47 46.98 19.07 4.68
N GLN A 48 48.01 19.77 5.16
CA GLN A 48 48.11 20.20 6.55
C GLN A 48 48.62 21.64 6.63
N GLY A 49 47.95 22.46 7.45
CA GLY A 49 48.32 23.82 7.72
C GLY A 49 47.85 24.27 9.11
N ASP A 50 48.38 25.39 9.57
CA ASP A 50 48.06 25.95 10.88
C ASP A 50 47.00 27.06 10.72
N LEU A 51 45.83 26.89 11.32
CA LEU A 51 44.81 27.91 11.49
C LEU A 51 45.31 28.99 12.45
N ARG A 52 45.29 30.25 11.98
CA ARG A 52 45.73 31.42 12.78
C ARG A 52 44.60 32.44 12.85
N ARG A 53 44.44 33.08 13.97
CA ARG A 53 43.57 34.23 14.20
C ARG A 53 44.31 35.32 14.98
N GLY A 54 44.36 36.53 14.43
CA GLY A 54 45.11 37.61 15.04
C GLY A 54 46.59 37.30 15.18
N GLY A 55 47.24 36.56 14.23
CA GLY A 55 48.64 36.17 14.27
C GLY A 55 48.97 34.96 15.17
N LYS A 56 48.10 34.57 16.08
CA LYS A 56 48.27 33.42 16.97
C LYS A 56 47.77 32.13 16.34
N ARG A 57 48.53 31.02 16.49
CA ARG A 57 48.12 29.67 16.06
C ARG A 57 47.02 29.17 17.00
N ILE A 58 45.86 28.77 16.39
CA ILE A 58 44.75 28.20 17.13
C ILE A 58 44.82 26.67 17.11
N SER A 59 44.98 26.08 15.93
CA SER A 59 45.07 24.63 15.76
C SER A 59 45.79 24.25 14.48
N SER A 60 46.26 23.02 14.38
CA SER A 60 46.76 22.44 13.14
C SER A 60 45.64 21.63 12.49
N VAL A 61 45.32 21.96 11.25
CA VAL A 61 44.25 21.30 10.47
C VAL A 61 44.88 20.37 9.44
N ARG A 62 44.45 19.13 9.44
CA ARG A 62 44.83 18.10 8.47
C ARG A 62 43.60 17.60 7.74
N VAL A 63 43.60 17.71 6.40
CA VAL A 63 42.42 17.38 5.57
C VAL A 63 42.83 16.44 4.45
N SER A 64 42.12 15.34 4.31
CA SER A 64 42.25 14.42 3.18
C SER A 64 41.54 14.99 1.95
N ILE A 65 42.22 14.91 0.78
CA ILE A 65 41.72 15.39 -0.50
C ILE A 65 41.05 14.25 -1.29
N GLY A 66 41.74 13.07 -1.36
CA GLY A 66 41.20 11.91 -2.11
C GLY A 66 42.25 10.81 -2.29
N ASP A 67 41.85 9.72 -2.89
CA ASP A 67 42.73 8.58 -3.19
C ASP A 67 43.61 8.87 -4.43
N THR A 68 44.86 8.39 -4.40
CA THR A 68 45.80 8.57 -5.50
C THR A 68 45.39 7.80 -6.77
N ASN A 69 44.50 6.82 -6.65
CA ASN A 69 43.95 6.07 -7.78
C ASN A 69 42.75 6.77 -8.43
N GLU A 70 42.11 7.68 -7.71
CA GLU A 70 40.87 8.37 -8.17
C GLU A 70 41.17 9.79 -8.69
N ILE A 71 42.22 10.44 -8.14
CA ILE A 71 42.54 11.83 -8.43
C ILE A 71 44.00 11.95 -8.87
N SER A 72 44.25 12.67 -9.97
CA SER A 72 45.63 12.94 -10.43
C SER A 72 46.35 13.87 -9.46
N THR A 73 47.69 13.74 -9.36
CA THR A 73 48.51 14.61 -8.51
C THR A 73 48.37 16.08 -8.86
N ARG A 74 48.16 16.40 -10.14
CA ARG A 74 47.91 17.80 -10.60
C ARG A 74 46.64 18.36 -10.03
N SER A 75 45.54 17.59 -10.10
CA SER A 75 44.23 17.97 -9.54
C SER A 75 44.32 18.10 -7.99
N ALA A 76 44.92 17.10 -7.34
CA ALA A 76 45.07 17.10 -5.88
C ALA A 76 45.91 18.31 -5.40
N ARG A 77 46.98 18.69 -6.14
CA ARG A 77 47.80 19.86 -5.81
C ARG A 77 47.03 21.17 -5.99
N ALA A 78 46.17 21.29 -7.00
CA ALA A 78 45.29 22.44 -7.20
C ALA A 78 44.33 22.61 -6.00
N THR A 79 43.64 21.52 -5.60
CA THR A 79 42.78 21.50 -4.41
C THR A 79 43.56 21.80 -3.12
N ALA A 80 44.79 21.27 -3.01
CA ALA A 80 45.63 21.55 -1.86
C ALA A 80 46.02 23.04 -1.74
N LYS A 81 46.34 23.72 -2.85
CA LYS A 81 46.57 25.17 -2.87
C LYS A 81 45.37 25.95 -2.38
N GLU A 82 44.17 25.59 -2.82
CA GLU A 82 42.93 26.21 -2.38
C GLU A 82 42.68 25.99 -0.87
N TYR A 83 42.87 24.79 -0.40
CA TYR A 83 42.70 24.46 1.02
C TYR A 83 43.70 25.20 1.89
N LEU A 84 44.98 25.28 1.49
CA LEU A 84 46.00 26.05 2.21
C LEU A 84 45.71 27.56 2.22
N ALA A 85 45.20 28.11 1.12
CA ALA A 85 44.74 29.49 1.06
C ALA A 85 43.58 29.79 2.01
N ARG A 86 42.65 28.86 2.19
CA ARG A 86 41.58 28.97 3.18
C ARG A 86 42.12 28.89 4.61
N ILE A 87 42.97 27.94 4.89
CA ILE A 87 43.64 27.80 6.22
C ILE A 87 44.39 29.06 6.59
N SER A 88 45.13 29.68 5.65
CA SER A 88 45.86 30.92 5.91
C SER A 88 44.94 32.10 6.23
N ARG A 89 43.72 32.11 5.71
CA ARG A 89 42.69 33.10 6.03
C ARG A 89 41.92 32.79 7.32
N GLY A 90 42.32 31.76 8.05
CA GLY A 90 41.69 31.34 9.30
C GLY A 90 40.36 30.55 9.10
N GLN A 91 40.15 30.03 7.90
CA GLN A 91 38.94 29.27 7.54
C GLN A 91 39.29 27.78 7.41
N HIS A 92 38.44 26.89 7.97
CA HIS A 92 38.60 25.45 7.76
C HIS A 92 38.22 25.06 6.34
N PRO A 93 39.03 24.29 5.58
CA PRO A 93 38.81 23.99 4.17
C PRO A 93 37.45 23.34 3.88
N LYS A 94 36.92 22.53 4.79
CA LYS A 94 35.62 21.89 4.70
C LYS A 94 34.50 22.68 5.39
N ALA A 95 34.71 23.93 5.82
CA ALA A 95 33.71 24.70 6.55
C ALA A 95 32.46 25.02 5.73
N LEU A 96 32.54 25.08 4.40
CA LEU A 96 31.33 25.23 3.55
C LEU A 96 30.53 23.94 3.47
N GLN A 97 31.15 22.76 3.47
CA GLN A 97 30.44 21.49 3.58
C GLN A 97 29.94 21.27 5.02
N THR A 98 30.74 21.67 6.02
CA THR A 98 30.32 21.64 7.43
C THR A 98 29.34 22.76 7.76
N GLY A 99 29.36 23.88 7.05
CA GLY A 99 28.38 24.98 7.20
C GLY A 99 27.00 24.64 6.67
N ALA A 100 26.92 23.91 5.57
CA ALA A 100 25.65 23.34 5.10
C ALA A 100 25.15 22.24 6.07
N ILE A 101 26.05 21.37 6.53
CA ILE A 101 25.75 20.36 7.56
C ILE A 101 25.43 21.02 8.91
N ALA A 102 26.13 22.08 9.30
CA ALA A 102 25.87 22.80 10.55
C ALA A 102 24.61 23.70 10.48
N THR A 103 24.18 24.17 9.30
CA THR A 103 22.88 24.80 9.13
C THR A 103 21.77 23.75 9.13
N ASP A 104 22.01 22.57 8.61
CA ASP A 104 21.07 21.45 8.72
C ASP A 104 21.04 20.89 10.15
N GLU A 105 22.18 20.74 10.80
CA GLU A 105 22.26 20.34 12.22
C GLU A 105 21.70 21.42 13.17
N ALA A 106 21.87 22.71 12.88
CA ALA A 106 21.27 23.80 13.65
C ALA A 106 19.77 23.91 13.37
N ALA A 107 19.32 23.66 12.14
CA ALA A 107 17.92 23.54 11.80
C ALA A 107 17.30 22.28 12.41
N GLU A 108 18.04 21.16 12.44
CA GLU A 108 17.62 19.94 13.14
C GLU A 108 17.64 20.11 14.67
N ALA A 109 18.60 20.82 15.24
CA ALA A 109 18.64 21.13 16.67
C ALA A 109 17.55 22.14 17.07
N ALA A 110 17.27 23.15 16.24
CA ALA A 110 16.12 24.05 16.40
C ALA A 110 14.81 23.31 16.24
N ALA A 111 14.69 22.42 15.26
CA ALA A 111 13.54 21.55 15.08
C ALA A 111 13.43 20.48 16.20
N ALA A 112 14.54 20.03 16.77
CA ALA A 112 14.55 19.14 17.92
C ALA A 112 14.20 19.88 19.24
N SER A 113 14.48 21.18 19.33
CA SER A 113 14.04 22.02 20.45
C SER A 113 12.58 22.46 20.31
N ALA A 114 12.09 22.63 19.07
CA ALA A 114 10.69 22.89 18.77
C ALA A 114 9.80 21.65 18.82
N GLY A 115 10.41 20.45 18.85
CA GLY A 115 9.70 19.17 18.84
C GLY A 115 9.37 18.66 17.42
N VAL A 116 9.00 17.40 17.35
CA VAL A 116 8.57 16.75 16.09
C VAL A 116 7.23 17.35 15.62
N THR A 117 7.17 17.91 14.40
CA THR A 117 5.93 18.39 13.81
C THR A 117 5.05 17.25 13.29
N LEU A 118 3.73 17.52 13.09
CA LEU A 118 2.82 16.54 12.50
C LEU A 118 3.28 16.12 11.09
N ARG A 119 3.81 17.04 10.28
CA ARG A 119 4.37 16.77 8.95
C ARG A 119 5.48 15.73 9.01
N ARG A 120 6.52 15.96 9.81
CA ARG A 120 7.64 15.01 9.96
C ARG A 120 7.21 13.66 10.54
N ALA A 121 6.28 13.67 11.48
CA ALA A 121 5.73 12.44 12.04
C ALA A 121 4.93 11.65 11.01
N TRP A 122 4.18 12.34 10.14
CA TRP A 122 3.44 11.75 9.03
C TRP A 122 4.38 11.13 7.98
N GLU A 123 5.37 11.88 7.51
CA GLU A 123 6.36 11.40 6.54
C GLU A 123 7.04 10.12 7.03
N ARG A 124 7.49 10.12 8.28
CA ARG A 124 8.07 8.93 8.91
C ARG A 124 7.08 7.78 9.04
N TYR A 125 5.83 8.06 9.40
CA TYR A 125 4.79 7.03 9.51
C TYR A 125 4.46 6.44 8.14
N LEU A 126 4.36 7.28 7.13
CA LEU A 126 4.13 6.88 5.75
C LEU A 126 5.22 5.90 5.29
N GLU A 127 6.48 6.28 5.40
CA GLU A 127 7.60 5.47 4.94
C GLU A 127 7.79 4.20 5.81
N ALA A 128 7.99 4.36 7.12
CA ALA A 128 8.38 3.29 8.01
C ALA A 128 7.23 2.33 8.36
N HIS A 129 5.96 2.75 8.21
CA HIS A 129 4.81 1.92 8.56
C HIS A 129 3.91 1.58 7.38
N LEU A 130 3.47 2.55 6.59
CA LEU A 130 2.52 2.27 5.52
C LEU A 130 3.19 1.64 4.30
N VAL A 131 4.22 2.26 3.75
CA VAL A 131 4.95 1.78 2.57
C VAL A 131 5.70 0.49 2.89
N ARG A 132 6.49 0.47 3.96
CA ARG A 132 7.25 -0.72 4.37
C ARG A 132 6.39 -1.94 4.66
N LYS A 133 5.14 -1.74 5.11
CA LYS A 133 4.16 -2.82 5.34
C LYS A 133 3.25 -3.09 4.14
N ASN A 134 3.58 -2.55 2.97
CA ASN A 134 2.82 -2.72 1.73
C ASN A 134 1.31 -2.45 1.93
N ARG A 135 0.97 -1.33 2.58
CA ARG A 135 -0.43 -0.92 2.71
C ARG A 135 -0.96 -0.49 1.34
N SER A 136 -2.25 -0.73 1.09
CA SER A 136 -2.86 -0.39 -0.19
C SER A 136 -2.80 1.12 -0.45
N GLU A 137 -2.65 1.52 -1.72
CA GLU A 137 -2.67 2.94 -2.13
C GLU A 137 -3.92 3.67 -1.61
N LYS A 138 -5.08 3.00 -1.66
CA LYS A 138 -6.32 3.54 -1.08
C LYS A 138 -6.21 3.86 0.41
N THR A 139 -5.48 3.03 1.18
CA THR A 139 -5.23 3.30 2.60
C THR A 139 -4.30 4.51 2.76
N ILE A 140 -3.23 4.56 1.97
CA ILE A 140 -2.25 5.66 1.99
C ILE A 140 -2.93 6.97 1.61
N SER A 141 -3.72 6.98 0.53
CA SER A 141 -4.49 8.14 0.07
C SER A 141 -5.48 8.64 1.12
N GLY A 142 -6.18 7.72 1.83
CA GLY A 142 -7.07 8.11 2.93
C GLY A 142 -6.34 8.76 4.10
N TYR A 143 -5.17 8.24 4.48
CA TYR A 143 -4.33 8.87 5.51
C TYR A 143 -3.82 10.24 5.05
N ARG A 144 -3.39 10.33 3.79
CA ARG A 144 -2.93 11.60 3.19
C ARG A 144 -4.03 12.66 3.20
N ASP A 145 -5.25 12.31 2.78
CA ASP A 145 -6.39 13.22 2.82
C ASP A 145 -6.67 13.74 4.23
N HIS A 146 -6.64 12.86 5.23
CA HIS A 146 -6.81 13.30 6.62
C HIS A 146 -5.71 14.26 7.06
N VAL A 147 -4.44 13.98 6.72
CA VAL A 147 -3.31 14.79 7.18
C VAL A 147 -3.22 16.12 6.43
N GLU A 148 -3.30 16.06 5.09
CA GLU A 148 -3.02 17.23 4.24
C GLU A 148 -4.24 18.15 4.07
N ARG A 149 -5.47 17.62 4.23
CA ARG A 149 -6.70 18.41 4.12
C ARG A 149 -7.34 18.69 5.48
N ILE A 150 -7.59 17.65 6.29
CA ILE A 150 -8.30 17.84 7.57
C ILE A 150 -7.40 18.50 8.62
N PHE A 151 -6.12 18.11 8.68
CA PHE A 151 -5.15 18.64 9.65
C PHE A 151 -4.15 19.60 9.01
N ALA A 152 -4.50 20.25 7.88
CA ALA A 152 -3.63 21.18 7.17
C ALA A 152 -3.02 22.24 8.08
N GLU A 153 -3.81 22.84 8.96
CA GLU A 153 -3.40 23.86 9.93
C GLU A 153 -2.42 23.38 10.99
N TRP A 154 -2.38 22.06 11.24
CA TRP A 154 -1.50 21.44 12.24
C TRP A 154 -0.23 20.84 11.66
N LEU A 155 -0.06 20.87 10.35
CA LEU A 155 1.07 20.20 9.69
C LEU A 155 2.42 20.62 10.25
N ASP A 156 2.60 21.90 10.47
CA ASP A 156 3.86 22.47 10.94
C ASP A 156 3.87 22.71 12.46
N SER A 157 2.77 22.37 13.15
CA SER A 157 2.68 22.45 14.60
C SER A 157 3.42 21.28 15.27
N PRO A 158 4.14 21.53 16.36
CA PRO A 158 4.76 20.49 17.17
C PRO A 158 3.72 19.51 17.74
N LEU A 159 3.94 18.22 17.57
CA LEU A 159 3.06 17.20 18.17
C LEU A 159 2.98 17.28 19.71
N GLY A 160 4.03 17.81 20.33
CA GLY A 160 4.04 18.05 21.77
C GLY A 160 2.98 19.05 22.22
N GLU A 161 2.71 20.09 21.46
CA GLU A 161 1.67 21.07 21.71
C GLU A 161 0.28 20.46 21.60
N LEU A 162 0.03 19.68 20.54
CA LEU A 162 -1.23 18.92 20.40
C LEU A 162 -1.43 17.92 21.55
N GLY A 163 -0.34 17.32 22.03
CA GLY A 163 -0.38 16.42 23.19
C GLY A 163 -0.62 17.14 24.52
N ALA A 164 -0.15 18.38 24.64
CA ALA A 164 -0.33 19.21 25.83
C ALA A 164 -1.74 19.85 25.92
N ASP A 165 -2.39 20.06 24.76
CA ASP A 165 -3.76 20.58 24.66
C ASP A 165 -4.70 19.59 23.95
N PRO A 166 -5.14 18.52 24.61
CA PRO A 166 -6.09 17.58 24.05
C PRO A 166 -7.45 18.18 23.73
N ALA A 167 -7.80 19.31 24.35
CA ALA A 167 -9.09 19.99 24.12
C ALA A 167 -9.17 20.56 22.69
N CYS A 168 -8.06 21.03 22.13
CA CYS A 168 -8.02 21.48 20.74
C CYS A 168 -8.31 20.32 19.76
N VAL A 169 -7.88 19.09 20.10
CA VAL A 169 -8.13 17.89 19.27
C VAL A 169 -9.59 17.45 19.36
N ALA A 170 -10.20 17.51 20.57
CA ALA A 170 -11.63 17.25 20.74
C ALA A 170 -12.47 18.26 19.97
N LYS A 171 -12.15 19.56 20.08
CA LYS A 171 -12.84 20.62 19.32
C LYS A 171 -12.72 20.40 17.81
N LYS A 172 -11.53 20.06 17.32
CA LYS A 172 -11.34 19.75 15.88
C LYS A 172 -12.20 18.59 15.42
N HIS A 173 -12.36 17.55 16.26
CA HIS A 173 -13.26 16.44 15.94
C HIS A 173 -14.71 16.92 15.78
N ASP A 174 -15.18 17.80 16.68
CA ASP A 174 -16.53 18.36 16.61
C ASP A 174 -16.72 19.21 15.35
N ASP A 175 -15.73 20.03 14.99
CA ASP A 175 -15.78 20.87 13.80
C ASP A 175 -15.81 20.00 12.53
N VAL A 176 -14.95 18.99 12.44
CA VAL A 176 -14.94 18.02 11.31
C VAL A 176 -16.25 17.23 11.27
N THR A 177 -16.85 16.92 12.43
CA THR A 177 -18.15 16.23 12.50
C THR A 177 -19.24 17.05 11.83
N LYS A 178 -19.27 18.37 12.08
CA LYS A 178 -20.25 19.29 11.48
C LYS A 178 -20.03 19.48 9.99
N GLU A 179 -18.78 19.62 9.56
CA GLU A 179 -18.42 19.96 8.18
C GLU A 179 -18.42 18.72 7.24
N ASN A 180 -17.87 17.60 7.70
CA ASN A 180 -17.58 16.44 6.87
C ASN A 180 -18.35 15.17 7.30
N GLY A 181 -19.03 15.25 8.43
CA GLY A 181 -19.81 14.15 9.00
C GLY A 181 -19.03 13.21 9.92
N PRO A 182 -19.78 12.41 10.72
CA PRO A 182 -19.25 11.64 11.84
C PRO A 182 -18.20 10.59 11.46
N TYR A 183 -18.37 9.94 10.31
CA TYR A 183 -17.44 8.89 9.87
C TYR A 183 -16.07 9.44 9.45
N ILE A 184 -16.05 10.62 8.81
CA ILE A 184 -14.80 11.29 8.39
C ILE A 184 -14.08 11.80 9.63
N ALA A 185 -14.79 12.44 10.56
CA ALA A 185 -14.24 12.92 11.82
C ALA A 185 -13.56 11.79 12.60
N ASN A 186 -14.27 10.70 12.83
CA ASN A 186 -13.71 9.53 13.49
C ASN A 186 -12.51 8.94 12.72
N GLY A 187 -12.59 8.88 11.40
CA GLY A 187 -11.51 8.41 10.53
C GLY A 187 -10.24 9.24 10.66
N ALA A 188 -10.39 10.57 10.66
CA ALA A 188 -9.28 11.52 10.82
C ALA A 188 -8.62 11.37 12.19
N MET A 189 -9.40 11.30 13.28
CA MET A 189 -8.84 11.12 14.62
C MET A 189 -8.14 9.77 14.80
N ARG A 190 -8.62 8.68 14.17
CA ARG A 190 -7.89 7.40 14.12
C ARG A 190 -6.55 7.54 13.43
N THR A 191 -6.48 8.36 12.36
CA THR A 191 -5.22 8.66 11.65
C THR A 191 -4.26 9.42 12.55
N LEU A 192 -4.70 10.49 13.21
CA LEU A 192 -3.89 11.26 14.17
C LEU A 192 -3.37 10.36 15.29
N ARG A 193 -4.26 9.56 15.89
CA ARG A 193 -3.90 8.59 16.94
C ARG A 193 -2.78 7.64 16.50
N ALA A 194 -2.87 7.12 15.29
CA ALA A 194 -1.87 6.19 14.76
C ALA A 194 -0.51 6.87 14.53
N ILE A 195 -0.50 8.09 13.97
CA ILE A 195 0.72 8.87 13.72
C ILE A 195 1.37 9.26 15.05
N TYR A 196 0.61 9.78 16.00
CA TYR A 196 1.10 10.17 17.33
C TYR A 196 1.72 8.99 18.08
N ASN A 197 1.02 7.86 18.13
CA ASN A 197 1.55 6.64 18.76
C ASN A 197 2.82 6.11 18.08
N HIS A 198 2.94 6.29 16.76
CA HIS A 198 4.15 5.92 16.06
C HIS A 198 5.31 6.88 16.38
N ALA A 199 5.08 8.19 16.35
CA ALA A 199 6.07 9.21 16.68
C ALA A 199 6.61 9.04 18.11
N ARG A 200 5.74 8.72 19.08
CA ARG A 200 6.09 8.51 20.49
C ARG A 200 7.07 7.34 20.72
N LYS A 201 7.11 6.35 19.82
CA LYS A 201 8.06 5.22 19.93
C LYS A 201 9.53 5.69 19.90
N THR A 202 9.81 6.71 19.12
CA THR A 202 11.17 7.25 18.92
C THR A 202 11.37 8.59 19.60
N ASN A 203 10.30 9.32 19.93
CA ASN A 203 10.37 10.59 20.64
C ASN A 203 9.76 10.46 22.04
N LYS A 204 10.61 10.18 23.03
CA LYS A 204 10.22 9.98 24.42
C LYS A 204 9.83 11.27 25.16
N LYS A 205 10.09 12.44 24.56
CA LYS A 205 9.66 13.74 25.11
C LYS A 205 8.20 14.06 24.83
N LEU A 206 7.55 13.36 23.87
CA LEU A 206 6.12 13.54 23.64
C LEU A 206 5.31 13.09 24.85
N PRO A 207 4.23 13.82 25.22
CA PRO A 207 3.30 13.43 26.27
C PRO A 207 2.88 11.96 26.14
N HIS A 208 2.74 11.29 27.27
CA HIS A 208 2.40 9.86 27.30
C HIS A 208 1.02 9.59 26.72
N ASP A 209 0.06 10.45 27.04
CA ASP A 209 -1.32 10.30 26.61
C ASP A 209 -1.51 10.79 25.18
N ASN A 210 -2.31 10.06 24.45
CA ASN A 210 -2.58 10.42 23.05
C ASN A 210 -3.67 11.48 23.03
N PRO A 211 -3.45 12.65 22.38
CA PRO A 211 -4.47 13.71 22.39
C PRO A 211 -5.81 13.30 21.76
N ALA A 212 -5.82 12.29 20.90
CA ALA A 212 -7.06 11.71 20.37
C ALA A 212 -7.82 10.85 21.39
N ASP A 213 -7.31 10.67 22.61
CA ASP A 213 -8.04 9.98 23.69
C ASP A 213 -9.08 10.90 24.34
N ALA A 214 -8.95 12.23 24.19
CA ALA A 214 -9.92 13.22 24.63
C ALA A 214 -11.16 13.37 23.72
N VAL A 215 -11.18 12.65 22.59
CA VAL A 215 -12.28 12.74 21.62
C VAL A 215 -13.48 11.93 22.06
N ASP A 216 -14.64 12.56 22.09
CA ASP A 216 -15.94 11.90 22.21
C ASP A 216 -16.33 11.34 20.83
N TRP A 217 -16.11 10.04 20.64
CA TRP A 217 -16.30 9.37 19.37
C TRP A 217 -17.76 9.37 18.93
N ASN A 218 -17.99 9.77 17.68
CA ASN A 218 -19.33 9.65 17.10
C ASN A 218 -19.75 8.18 17.02
N GLU A 219 -21.03 7.91 17.24
CA GLU A 219 -21.60 6.58 17.02
C GLU A 219 -21.52 6.21 15.53
N GLU A 220 -20.92 5.06 15.23
CA GLU A 220 -20.86 4.52 13.87
C GLU A 220 -21.85 3.36 13.73
N LYS A 221 -23.01 3.64 13.15
CA LYS A 221 -24.03 2.60 12.89
C LYS A 221 -23.60 1.74 11.72
N ARG A 222 -23.54 0.44 11.97
CA ARG A 222 -23.35 -0.52 10.89
C ARG A 222 -24.59 -0.50 9.99
N ARG A 223 -24.37 -0.35 8.68
CA ARG A 223 -25.47 -0.46 7.72
C ARG A 223 -25.99 -1.88 7.72
N ASP A 224 -27.27 -2.05 7.94
CA ASP A 224 -28.00 -3.29 7.74
C ASP A 224 -28.74 -3.19 6.39
N THR A 225 -28.10 -3.70 5.36
CA THR A 225 -28.57 -3.61 3.97
C THR A 225 -28.70 -4.99 3.31
N GLY A 226 -28.49 -6.05 4.08
CA GLY A 226 -28.67 -7.42 3.61
C GLY A 226 -30.11 -7.72 3.25
N MET A 227 -30.32 -8.63 2.32
CA MET A 227 -31.61 -9.17 1.93
C MET A 227 -31.87 -10.49 2.65
N GLY A 228 -33.13 -10.76 2.98
CA GLY A 228 -33.62 -12.10 3.31
C GLY A 228 -33.83 -12.96 2.05
N VAL A 229 -34.19 -14.25 2.23
CA VAL A 229 -34.49 -15.15 1.12
C VAL A 229 -35.71 -14.65 0.34
N SER A 230 -36.72 -14.12 1.03
CA SER A 230 -37.95 -13.56 0.42
C SER A 230 -37.70 -12.34 -0.46
N ASP A 231 -36.66 -11.58 -0.21
CA ASP A 231 -36.34 -10.37 -0.99
C ASP A 231 -35.64 -10.68 -2.31
N LEU A 232 -35.10 -11.90 -2.43
CA LEU A 232 -34.26 -12.28 -3.58
C LEU A 232 -35.04 -12.34 -4.88
N GLU A 233 -36.33 -12.67 -4.87
CA GLU A 233 -37.15 -12.74 -6.08
C GLU A 233 -37.19 -11.37 -6.80
N GLY A 234 -37.49 -10.30 -6.07
CA GLY A 234 -37.47 -8.95 -6.59
C GLY A 234 -36.09 -8.54 -7.09
N TRP A 235 -35.09 -8.82 -6.30
CA TRP A 235 -33.68 -8.51 -6.67
C TRP A 235 -33.22 -9.27 -7.91
N PHE A 236 -33.60 -10.53 -8.10
CA PHE A 236 -33.29 -11.27 -9.32
C PHE A 236 -33.97 -10.67 -10.55
N SER A 237 -35.17 -10.13 -10.39
CA SER A 237 -35.89 -9.44 -11.46
C SER A 237 -35.20 -8.13 -11.86
N GLU A 238 -34.77 -7.32 -10.87
CA GLU A 238 -33.97 -6.13 -11.10
C GLU A 238 -32.64 -6.51 -11.79
N LEU A 239 -31.97 -7.53 -11.29
CA LEU A 239 -30.69 -7.99 -11.83
C LEU A 239 -30.83 -8.47 -13.29
N ALA A 240 -31.92 -9.16 -13.62
CA ALA A 240 -32.22 -9.62 -14.99
C ALA A 240 -32.45 -8.47 -15.97
N ALA A 241 -32.91 -7.32 -15.47
CA ALA A 241 -33.16 -6.12 -16.26
C ALA A 241 -31.89 -5.31 -16.58
N LEU A 242 -30.75 -5.57 -15.91
CA LEU A 242 -29.54 -4.87 -16.23
C LEU A 242 -29.08 -5.10 -17.67
N ASP A 243 -28.80 -4.02 -18.39
CA ASP A 243 -28.42 -4.04 -19.80
C ASP A 243 -27.11 -4.79 -20.05
N ASN A 244 -26.12 -4.59 -19.15
CA ASN A 244 -24.81 -5.21 -19.29
C ASN A 244 -24.77 -6.63 -18.68
N PRO A 245 -24.75 -7.69 -19.51
CA PRO A 245 -24.80 -9.06 -19.01
C PRO A 245 -23.53 -9.46 -18.23
N VAL A 246 -22.37 -8.83 -18.46
CA VAL A 246 -21.16 -9.11 -17.68
C VAL A 246 -21.31 -8.54 -16.26
N ARG A 247 -21.87 -7.33 -16.11
CA ARG A 247 -22.17 -6.74 -14.79
C ARG A 247 -23.23 -7.54 -14.05
N ARG A 248 -24.27 -7.99 -14.75
CA ARG A 248 -25.31 -8.88 -14.21
C ARG A 248 -24.70 -10.15 -13.59
N GLU A 249 -23.88 -10.85 -14.34
CA GLU A 249 -23.22 -12.07 -13.84
C GLU A 249 -22.21 -11.76 -12.72
N PHE A 250 -21.55 -10.62 -12.75
CA PHE A 250 -20.64 -10.19 -11.67
C PHE A 250 -21.40 -10.02 -10.34
N HIS A 251 -22.56 -9.38 -10.34
CA HIS A 251 -23.36 -9.24 -9.13
C HIS A 251 -23.93 -10.58 -8.66
N LEU A 252 -24.42 -11.41 -9.59
CA LEU A 252 -24.85 -12.76 -9.25
C LEU A 252 -23.74 -13.57 -8.61
N PHE A 253 -22.55 -13.56 -9.21
CA PHE A 253 -21.39 -14.29 -8.64
C PHE A 253 -20.96 -13.72 -7.30
N THR A 254 -21.04 -12.41 -7.12
CA THR A 254 -20.76 -11.74 -5.85
C THR A 254 -21.72 -12.21 -4.75
N LEU A 255 -23.03 -12.27 -5.05
CA LEU A 255 -24.02 -12.82 -4.13
C LEU A 255 -23.68 -14.28 -3.78
N LEU A 256 -23.55 -15.14 -4.79
CA LEU A 256 -23.36 -16.58 -4.59
C LEU A 256 -22.07 -16.95 -3.89
N SER A 257 -20.98 -16.17 -4.06
CA SER A 257 -19.71 -16.43 -3.42
C SER A 257 -19.53 -15.75 -2.05
N GLY A 258 -20.38 -14.77 -1.74
CA GLY A 258 -20.19 -13.91 -0.57
C GLY A 258 -18.84 -13.16 -0.55
N SER A 259 -18.14 -13.11 -1.67
CA SER A 259 -16.82 -12.47 -1.78
C SER A 259 -16.93 -10.95 -1.76
N ARG A 260 -15.82 -10.27 -1.40
CA ARG A 260 -15.77 -8.82 -1.60
C ARG A 260 -15.64 -8.53 -3.09
N PRO A 261 -16.39 -7.56 -3.65
CA PRO A 261 -16.33 -7.23 -5.07
C PRO A 261 -14.89 -7.01 -5.57
N ALA A 262 -14.09 -6.24 -4.83
CA ALA A 262 -12.70 -5.97 -5.18
C ALA A 262 -11.81 -7.23 -5.28
N ALA A 263 -12.18 -8.34 -4.65
CA ALA A 263 -11.45 -9.59 -4.76
C ALA A 263 -11.78 -10.36 -6.05
N LEU A 264 -12.96 -10.11 -6.64
CA LEU A 264 -13.43 -10.74 -7.86
C LEU A 264 -13.05 -9.95 -9.12
N GLN A 265 -12.81 -8.65 -9.01
CA GLN A 265 -12.50 -7.78 -10.15
C GLN A 265 -11.29 -8.26 -10.96
N ALA A 266 -10.25 -8.73 -10.29
CA ALA A 266 -8.98 -9.13 -10.90
C ALA A 266 -8.82 -10.65 -11.07
N VAL A 267 -9.93 -11.40 -11.12
CA VAL A 267 -9.87 -12.83 -11.41
C VAL A 267 -9.75 -13.10 -12.91
N LYS A 268 -8.91 -14.09 -13.26
CA LYS A 268 -8.57 -14.45 -14.64
C LYS A 268 -9.14 -15.80 -15.03
N PRO A 269 -9.36 -16.11 -16.32
CA PRO A 269 -9.86 -17.40 -16.76
C PRO A 269 -9.02 -18.60 -16.29
N ASN A 270 -7.70 -18.45 -16.22
CA ASN A 270 -6.79 -19.49 -15.72
C ASN A 270 -6.86 -19.71 -14.20
N HIS A 271 -7.60 -18.87 -13.46
CA HIS A 271 -7.87 -19.09 -12.05
C HIS A 271 -9.04 -20.06 -11.81
N ILE A 272 -9.78 -20.46 -12.86
CA ILE A 272 -10.87 -21.42 -12.74
C ILE A 272 -10.32 -22.83 -12.97
N ASP A 273 -10.50 -23.70 -12.00
CA ASP A 273 -10.36 -25.14 -12.19
C ASP A 273 -11.75 -25.79 -12.29
N PHE A 274 -12.19 -26.04 -13.51
CA PHE A 274 -13.49 -26.67 -13.77
C PHE A 274 -13.55 -28.13 -13.31
N ARG A 275 -12.42 -28.84 -13.29
CA ARG A 275 -12.34 -30.25 -12.84
C ARG A 275 -12.53 -30.33 -11.33
N ARG A 276 -11.79 -29.52 -10.58
CA ARG A 276 -11.91 -29.41 -9.12
C ARG A 276 -13.10 -28.55 -8.68
N ARG A 277 -13.70 -27.81 -9.60
CA ARG A 277 -14.79 -26.87 -9.36
C ARG A 277 -14.39 -25.82 -8.31
N THR A 278 -13.29 -25.16 -8.54
CA THR A 278 -12.78 -24.08 -7.68
C THR A 278 -12.42 -22.84 -8.50
N LEU A 279 -12.52 -21.67 -7.87
CA LEU A 279 -11.99 -20.40 -8.39
C LEU A 279 -10.94 -19.87 -7.43
N HIS A 280 -9.71 -19.73 -7.91
CA HIS A 280 -8.61 -19.12 -7.15
C HIS A 280 -8.72 -17.59 -7.12
N VAL A 281 -8.64 -16.99 -5.93
CA VAL A 281 -8.61 -15.55 -5.72
C VAL A 281 -7.22 -15.16 -5.22
N PRO A 282 -6.33 -14.65 -6.10
CA PRO A 282 -4.91 -14.46 -5.78
C PRO A 282 -4.65 -13.29 -4.83
N THR A 283 -5.42 -12.21 -4.92
CA THR A 283 -5.16 -10.97 -4.18
C THR A 283 -6.40 -10.42 -3.48
N PRO A 284 -6.94 -11.12 -2.46
CA PRO A 284 -8.04 -10.60 -1.67
C PRO A 284 -7.59 -9.42 -0.78
N LYS A 285 -8.53 -8.80 -0.04
CA LYS A 285 -8.20 -7.79 0.95
C LYS A 285 -7.18 -8.33 1.96
N GLY A 286 -6.00 -7.77 1.97
CA GLY A 286 -4.85 -8.22 2.78
C GLY A 286 -3.71 -8.82 1.96
N GLY A 287 -3.82 -8.78 0.61
CA GLY A 287 -2.77 -9.16 -0.33
C GLY A 287 -2.66 -10.66 -0.60
N SER A 288 -1.66 -11.05 -1.37
CA SER A 288 -1.45 -12.42 -1.86
C SER A 288 -1.25 -13.47 -0.75
N LYS A 289 -0.74 -13.06 0.42
CA LYS A 289 -0.63 -13.95 1.59
C LYS A 289 -1.98 -14.48 2.09
N ARG A 290 -3.08 -13.89 1.65
CA ARG A 290 -4.45 -14.30 1.99
C ARG A 290 -5.20 -14.85 0.78
N ALA A 291 -4.49 -15.23 -0.27
CA ALA A 291 -5.07 -15.92 -1.42
C ALA A 291 -5.88 -17.13 -0.96
N PHE A 292 -6.95 -17.44 -1.65
CA PHE A 292 -7.84 -18.53 -1.30
C PHE A 292 -8.65 -19.03 -2.49
N ASP A 293 -9.16 -20.23 -2.38
CA ASP A 293 -10.02 -20.84 -3.39
C ASP A 293 -11.48 -20.81 -2.96
N ILE A 294 -12.37 -20.50 -3.90
CA ILE A 294 -13.83 -20.55 -3.73
C ILE A 294 -14.31 -21.86 -4.30
N PRO A 295 -14.99 -22.73 -3.53
CA PRO A 295 -15.65 -23.90 -4.08
C PRO A 295 -16.88 -23.45 -4.90
N LEU A 296 -17.05 -24.02 -6.10
CA LEU A 296 -18.08 -23.60 -7.04
C LEU A 296 -19.32 -24.52 -6.98
N SER A 297 -20.48 -23.94 -6.70
CA SER A 297 -21.80 -24.58 -6.93
C SER A 297 -22.07 -24.73 -8.43
N ARG A 298 -23.09 -25.49 -8.79
CA ARG A 298 -23.54 -25.65 -10.19
C ARG A 298 -23.97 -24.31 -10.80
N GLU A 299 -24.65 -23.48 -10.03
CA GLU A 299 -25.13 -22.17 -10.42
C GLU A 299 -23.98 -21.20 -10.66
N MET A 300 -22.95 -21.24 -9.82
CA MET A 300 -21.73 -20.44 -9.98
C MET A 300 -20.96 -20.84 -11.24
N ILE A 301 -20.88 -22.13 -11.55
CA ILE A 301 -20.23 -22.59 -12.80
C ILE A 301 -21.02 -22.07 -14.02
N LYS A 302 -22.35 -22.18 -14.01
CA LYS A 302 -23.20 -21.63 -15.09
C LYS A 302 -23.01 -20.11 -15.24
N CYS A 303 -22.95 -19.38 -14.12
CA CYS A 303 -22.67 -17.95 -14.09
C CYS A 303 -21.31 -17.65 -14.75
N LEU A 304 -20.24 -18.32 -14.37
CA LEU A 304 -18.91 -18.12 -14.96
C LEU A 304 -18.88 -18.46 -16.45
N VAL A 305 -19.54 -19.52 -16.89
CA VAL A 305 -19.65 -19.87 -18.32
C VAL A 305 -20.39 -18.80 -19.11
N ARG A 306 -21.51 -18.26 -18.58
CA ARG A 306 -22.21 -17.15 -19.22
C ARG A 306 -21.35 -15.89 -19.27
N THR A 307 -20.66 -15.56 -18.17
CA THR A 307 -19.75 -14.41 -18.10
C THR A 307 -18.67 -14.49 -19.18
N ILE A 308 -18.02 -15.64 -19.32
CA ILE A 308 -16.97 -15.85 -20.34
C ILE A 308 -17.55 -15.68 -21.76
N ARG A 309 -18.76 -16.19 -22.01
CA ARG A 309 -19.39 -16.05 -23.34
C ARG A 309 -19.75 -14.59 -23.64
N PHE A 310 -20.42 -13.92 -22.72
CA PHE A 310 -20.77 -12.50 -22.88
C PHE A 310 -19.52 -11.60 -22.94
N GLY A 311 -18.54 -11.88 -22.10
CA GLY A 311 -17.27 -11.16 -22.13
C GLY A 311 -16.58 -11.25 -23.48
N ARG A 312 -16.49 -12.44 -24.08
CA ARG A 312 -15.91 -12.64 -25.41
C ARG A 312 -16.68 -11.93 -26.52
N ALA A 313 -17.99 -11.84 -26.39
CA ALA A 313 -18.83 -11.15 -27.38
C ALA A 313 -18.73 -9.62 -27.26
N MET A 314 -18.71 -9.08 -26.03
CA MET A 314 -18.75 -7.63 -25.79
C MET A 314 -17.36 -6.99 -25.70
N TYR A 315 -16.39 -7.72 -25.12
CA TYR A 315 -15.07 -7.22 -24.77
C TYR A 315 -13.98 -8.24 -25.20
N PRO A 316 -13.85 -8.56 -26.52
CA PRO A 316 -13.03 -9.69 -26.98
C PRO A 316 -11.55 -9.58 -26.60
N ALA A 317 -11.00 -8.37 -26.55
CA ALA A 317 -9.62 -8.14 -26.15
C ALA A 317 -9.41 -8.40 -24.65
N GLN A 318 -10.24 -7.79 -23.82
CA GLN A 318 -10.15 -7.86 -22.36
C GLN A 318 -10.56 -9.23 -21.80
N ALA A 319 -11.49 -9.91 -22.46
CA ALA A 319 -11.98 -11.25 -22.07
C ALA A 319 -10.92 -12.36 -22.17
N ARG A 320 -9.81 -12.12 -22.88
CA ARG A 320 -8.65 -13.03 -22.87
C ARG A 320 -7.95 -13.06 -21.52
N GLU A 321 -7.97 -11.93 -20.84
CA GLU A 321 -7.27 -11.77 -19.57
C GLU A 321 -8.20 -11.84 -18.36
N TRP A 322 -9.43 -11.32 -18.46
CA TRP A 322 -10.32 -11.13 -17.32
C TRP A 322 -11.61 -11.93 -17.43
N ILE A 323 -12.09 -12.49 -16.30
CA ILE A 323 -13.40 -13.15 -16.25
C ILE A 323 -14.53 -12.12 -16.34
N PHE A 324 -14.36 -10.97 -15.68
CA PHE A 324 -15.30 -9.86 -15.68
C PHE A 324 -14.73 -8.66 -16.46
N PRO A 325 -14.61 -8.78 -17.78
CA PRO A 325 -14.03 -7.73 -18.61
C PRO A 325 -14.94 -6.51 -18.68
N ALA A 326 -14.33 -5.34 -18.89
CA ALA A 326 -15.02 -4.08 -19.09
C ALA A 326 -14.15 -3.15 -19.96
N ASP A 327 -14.80 -2.16 -20.58
CA ASP A 327 -14.11 -1.06 -21.23
C ASP A 327 -13.65 -0.04 -20.17
N SER A 328 -12.48 -0.31 -19.62
CA SER A 328 -11.84 0.49 -18.58
C SER A 328 -10.33 0.45 -18.78
N ALA A 329 -9.61 1.39 -18.20
CA ALA A 329 -8.13 1.44 -18.29
C ALA A 329 -7.45 0.14 -17.79
N SER A 330 -8.08 -0.61 -16.87
CA SER A 330 -7.58 -1.90 -16.38
C SER A 330 -8.09 -3.11 -17.16
N GLY A 331 -9.02 -2.92 -18.08
CA GLY A 331 -9.65 -3.97 -18.88
C GLY A 331 -10.66 -4.84 -18.13
N HIS A 332 -11.00 -4.53 -16.88
CA HIS A 332 -11.97 -5.26 -16.07
C HIS A 332 -12.91 -4.31 -15.31
N ILE A 333 -13.98 -4.83 -14.73
CA ILE A 333 -14.90 -4.05 -13.90
C ILE A 333 -14.11 -3.43 -12.72
N THR A 334 -14.11 -2.10 -12.62
CA THR A 334 -13.50 -1.33 -11.52
C THR A 334 -14.59 -0.72 -10.63
N GLU A 335 -15.64 -0.13 -11.24
CA GLU A 335 -16.76 0.40 -10.50
C GLU A 335 -17.84 -0.68 -10.35
N THR A 336 -18.13 -1.00 -9.10
CA THR A 336 -19.11 -2.06 -8.75
C THR A 336 -20.43 -1.51 -8.23
N LYS A 337 -20.62 -0.20 -8.30
CA LYS A 337 -21.87 0.44 -7.94
C LYS A 337 -22.80 0.46 -9.14
N GLU A 338 -24.08 0.31 -8.85
CA GLU A 338 -25.18 0.52 -9.79
C GLU A 338 -26.06 1.67 -9.30
N ASP A 339 -26.90 2.18 -10.17
CA ASP A 339 -27.97 3.05 -9.74
C ASP A 339 -28.94 2.28 -8.83
N ARG A 340 -29.36 2.90 -7.73
CA ARG A 340 -30.28 2.25 -6.76
C ARG A 340 -31.69 2.07 -7.32
N GLY A 341 -32.05 2.81 -8.37
CA GLY A 341 -33.29 2.65 -9.08
C GLY A 341 -33.30 1.45 -10.02
N GLU A 342 -32.11 1.06 -10.52
CA GLU A 342 -31.97 -0.10 -11.42
C GLU A 342 -31.69 -1.39 -10.65
N LEU A 343 -30.79 -1.33 -9.64
CA LEU A 343 -30.43 -2.46 -8.80
C LEU A 343 -30.37 -2.03 -7.33
N SER A 344 -31.32 -2.48 -6.54
CA SER A 344 -31.49 -2.06 -5.14
C SER A 344 -30.30 -2.41 -4.24
N LYS A 345 -29.63 -3.55 -4.49
CA LYS A 345 -28.52 -4.07 -3.69
C LYS A 345 -27.35 -4.53 -4.55
N TRP A 346 -26.17 -4.06 -4.20
CA TRP A 346 -24.89 -4.41 -4.84
C TRP A 346 -23.70 -4.33 -3.85
N GLY A 347 -22.55 -4.77 -4.25
CA GLY A 347 -21.33 -4.62 -3.47
C GLY A 347 -21.31 -5.41 -2.16
N ASN A 348 -21.11 -4.72 -1.03
CA ASN A 348 -21.08 -5.36 0.29
C ASN A 348 -22.47 -5.78 0.79
N ASP A 349 -23.55 -5.22 0.25
CA ASP A 349 -24.92 -5.62 0.58
C ASP A 349 -25.12 -7.10 0.22
N LEU A 350 -24.61 -7.51 -0.95
CA LEU A 350 -24.65 -8.90 -1.40
C LEU A 350 -23.86 -9.86 -0.50
N ARG A 351 -22.79 -9.37 0.11
CA ARG A 351 -22.01 -10.16 1.07
C ARG A 351 -22.74 -10.33 2.41
N GLN A 352 -23.52 -9.33 2.84
CA GLN A 352 -24.40 -9.47 4.00
C GLN A 352 -25.54 -10.45 3.65
N THR A 353 -26.14 -10.31 2.48
CA THR A 353 -27.17 -11.22 1.96
C THR A 353 -26.67 -12.67 1.91
N PHE A 354 -25.48 -12.92 1.37
CA PHE A 354 -24.88 -14.26 1.40
C PHE A 354 -24.87 -14.85 2.81
N ARG A 355 -24.48 -14.05 3.81
CA ARG A 355 -24.44 -14.51 5.20
C ARG A 355 -25.85 -14.87 5.72
N THR A 356 -26.83 -14.05 5.41
CA THR A 356 -28.24 -14.28 5.79
C THR A 356 -28.78 -15.53 5.11
N VAL A 357 -28.55 -15.69 3.80
CA VAL A 357 -28.97 -16.87 3.02
C VAL A 357 -28.27 -18.13 3.50
N ALA A 358 -26.98 -18.06 3.81
CA ALA A 358 -26.21 -19.19 4.37
C ALA A 358 -26.81 -19.67 5.71
N THR A 359 -27.18 -18.73 6.58
CA THR A 359 -27.84 -19.05 7.85
C THR A 359 -29.23 -19.69 7.61
N ALA A 360 -30.02 -19.14 6.69
CA ALA A 360 -31.34 -19.70 6.32
C ALA A 360 -31.22 -21.10 5.67
N ALA A 361 -30.12 -21.38 4.96
CA ALA A 361 -29.80 -22.68 4.38
C ALA A 361 -29.26 -23.70 5.40
N GLY A 362 -29.17 -23.35 6.69
CA GLY A 362 -28.66 -24.23 7.75
C GLY A 362 -27.13 -24.41 7.74
N VAL A 363 -26.40 -23.55 7.02
CA VAL A 363 -24.93 -23.61 6.99
C VAL A 363 -24.34 -23.08 8.30
N SER A 364 -23.41 -23.85 8.89
CA SER A 364 -22.79 -23.48 10.15
C SER A 364 -22.06 -22.14 10.08
N GLU A 365 -21.94 -21.44 11.21
CA GLU A 365 -21.20 -20.20 11.29
C GLU A 365 -19.73 -20.36 10.88
N ILE A 366 -19.13 -21.48 11.22
CA ILE A 366 -17.74 -21.81 10.87
C ILE A 366 -17.61 -21.96 9.36
N ASP A 367 -18.50 -22.75 8.74
CA ASP A 367 -18.46 -22.98 7.29
C ASP A 367 -18.70 -21.69 6.50
N ALA A 368 -19.66 -20.88 6.92
CA ALA A 368 -19.90 -19.58 6.29
C ALA A 368 -18.70 -18.64 6.43
N LYS A 369 -17.98 -18.65 7.57
CA LYS A 369 -16.72 -17.91 7.74
C LYS A 369 -15.62 -18.45 6.82
N LEU A 370 -15.49 -19.77 6.70
CA LEU A 370 -14.53 -20.41 5.80
C LEU A 370 -14.82 -20.08 4.33
N LEU A 371 -16.07 -20.15 3.89
CA LEU A 371 -16.48 -19.79 2.54
C LEU A 371 -16.18 -18.32 2.22
N MET A 372 -16.44 -17.42 3.16
CA MET A 372 -16.19 -15.99 3.02
C MET A 372 -14.72 -15.58 3.20
N ASN A 373 -13.81 -16.50 3.44
CA ASN A 373 -12.40 -16.23 3.80
C ASN A 373 -12.27 -15.22 4.97
N HIS A 374 -13.09 -15.40 6.00
CA HIS A 374 -12.95 -14.65 7.25
C HIS A 374 -11.92 -15.29 8.17
N ALA A 375 -11.17 -14.43 8.88
CA ALA A 375 -10.34 -14.92 9.97
C ALA A 375 -11.25 -15.48 11.08
N MET A 376 -10.91 -16.66 11.56
CA MET A 376 -11.57 -17.25 12.73
C MET A 376 -10.82 -16.84 13.99
N PRO A 377 -11.50 -16.32 15.00
CA PRO A 377 -10.87 -16.05 16.30
C PRO A 377 -10.61 -17.35 17.06
N GLY A 378 -9.56 -17.32 17.86
CA GLY A 378 -9.26 -18.40 18.80
C GLY A 378 -8.24 -19.45 18.30
N VAL A 379 -7.75 -20.24 19.23
CA VAL A 379 -6.70 -21.27 19.02
C VAL A 379 -7.19 -22.37 18.06
N ASN A 380 -8.46 -22.71 18.09
CA ASN A 380 -9.06 -23.76 17.25
C ASN A 380 -9.03 -23.44 15.75
N ALA A 381 -8.86 -22.18 15.37
CA ALA A 381 -8.75 -21.78 13.96
C ALA A 381 -7.57 -22.45 13.23
N GLY A 382 -6.48 -22.71 13.94
CA GLY A 382 -5.28 -23.34 13.40
C GLY A 382 -5.42 -24.82 13.09
N TYR A 383 -6.43 -25.49 13.69
CA TYR A 383 -6.66 -26.93 13.49
C TYR A 383 -7.53 -27.24 12.26
N ILE A 384 -8.20 -26.24 11.67
CA ILE A 384 -9.05 -26.44 10.50
C ILE A 384 -8.23 -26.24 9.22
N THR A 385 -8.01 -27.32 8.51
CA THR A 385 -7.29 -27.32 7.24
C THR A 385 -8.26 -27.05 6.08
N ARG A 386 -8.55 -25.77 5.84
CA ARG A 386 -9.55 -25.31 4.88
C ARG A 386 -9.42 -25.97 3.49
N HIS A 387 -8.21 -26.09 2.94
CA HIS A 387 -8.01 -26.64 1.58
C HIS A 387 -8.42 -28.12 1.48
N LYS A 388 -8.44 -28.88 2.57
CA LYS A 388 -8.91 -30.26 2.60
C LYS A 388 -10.44 -30.38 2.56
N LEU A 389 -11.15 -29.31 2.95
CA LEU A 389 -12.61 -29.28 2.99
C LEU A 389 -13.22 -28.74 1.70
N LEU A 390 -12.42 -28.17 0.79
CA LEU A 390 -12.91 -27.42 -0.37
C LEU A 390 -13.74 -28.24 -1.34
N GLU A 391 -13.27 -29.44 -1.68
CA GLU A 391 -13.84 -30.24 -2.77
C GLU A 391 -15.08 -31.03 -2.38
N ASP A 392 -15.25 -31.28 -1.11
CA ASP A 392 -16.35 -32.05 -0.56
C ASP A 392 -17.26 -31.20 0.33
N HIS A 393 -16.87 -31.03 1.58
CA HIS A 393 -17.69 -30.39 2.60
C HIS A 393 -18.06 -28.93 2.23
N LEU A 394 -17.10 -28.07 1.98
CA LEU A 394 -17.41 -26.65 1.68
C LEU A 394 -18.15 -26.49 0.35
N ARG A 395 -17.89 -27.34 -0.65
CA ARG A 395 -18.65 -27.33 -1.89
C ARG A 395 -20.11 -27.75 -1.67
N HIS A 396 -20.35 -28.71 -0.78
CA HIS A 396 -21.71 -29.10 -0.40
C HIS A 396 -22.44 -27.94 0.28
N GLN A 397 -21.80 -27.26 1.23
CA GLN A 397 -22.36 -26.09 1.89
C GLN A 397 -22.62 -24.94 0.89
N GLN A 398 -21.68 -24.74 -0.03
CA GLN A 398 -21.83 -23.74 -1.10
C GLN A 398 -23.01 -24.03 -2.03
N GLN A 399 -23.26 -25.32 -2.33
CA GLN A 399 -24.40 -25.76 -3.10
C GLN A 399 -25.71 -25.52 -2.34
N ALA A 400 -25.75 -25.80 -1.04
CA ALA A 400 -26.93 -25.54 -0.20
C ALA A 400 -27.30 -24.04 -0.20
N ILE A 401 -26.30 -23.15 -0.08
CA ILE A 401 -26.52 -21.69 -0.18
C ILE A 401 -27.09 -21.32 -1.55
N SER A 402 -26.53 -21.83 -2.64
CA SER A 402 -27.02 -21.56 -3.98
C SER A 402 -28.44 -22.09 -4.19
N ASN A 403 -28.74 -23.27 -3.69
CA ASN A 403 -30.09 -23.83 -3.74
C ASN A 403 -31.10 -22.94 -3.01
N ALA A 404 -30.76 -22.46 -1.81
CA ALA A 404 -31.59 -21.56 -1.03
C ALA A 404 -31.82 -20.21 -1.75
N ALA A 405 -30.77 -19.65 -2.37
CA ALA A 405 -30.88 -18.42 -3.14
C ALA A 405 -31.80 -18.58 -4.37
N PHE A 406 -31.67 -19.70 -5.08
CA PHE A 406 -32.50 -19.95 -6.29
C PHE A 406 -33.89 -20.49 -5.98
N SER A 407 -34.13 -21.08 -4.82
CA SER A 407 -35.45 -21.50 -4.39
C SER A 407 -36.42 -20.31 -4.23
N ALA A 408 -35.86 -19.13 -3.92
CA ALA A 408 -36.60 -17.87 -3.84
C ALA A 408 -37.30 -17.48 -5.17
N LEU A 409 -36.79 -17.99 -6.30
CA LEU A 409 -37.39 -17.70 -7.61
C LEU A 409 -38.75 -18.43 -7.83
N GLY A 410 -38.98 -19.54 -7.12
CA GLY A 410 -40.27 -20.24 -7.13
C GLY A 410 -40.87 -20.36 -8.52
N THR A 411 -42.15 -19.93 -8.64
CA THR A 411 -42.91 -19.85 -9.91
C THR A 411 -42.47 -18.69 -10.79
N SER A 412 -41.86 -17.64 -10.24
CA SER A 412 -41.46 -16.44 -10.99
C SER A 412 -40.47 -16.75 -12.11
N LEU A 413 -39.63 -17.80 -11.95
CA LEU A 413 -38.76 -18.25 -13.04
C LEU A 413 -39.59 -18.73 -14.28
N ALA A 414 -40.79 -19.24 -14.08
CA ALA A 414 -41.70 -19.66 -15.18
C ALA A 414 -42.52 -18.50 -15.75
N GLU A 415 -42.83 -17.51 -14.96
CA GLU A 415 -43.70 -16.39 -15.31
C GLU A 415 -42.95 -15.19 -15.91
N ASN A 416 -41.75 -14.92 -15.44
CA ASN A 416 -40.91 -13.80 -15.89
C ASN A 416 -40.08 -14.18 -17.11
N ARG A 417 -40.42 -13.66 -18.29
CA ARG A 417 -39.71 -13.93 -19.56
C ARG A 417 -38.22 -13.55 -19.51
N THR A 418 -37.88 -12.48 -18.83
CA THR A 418 -36.46 -12.02 -18.71
C THR A 418 -35.68 -12.99 -17.85
N LEU A 419 -36.21 -13.44 -16.73
CA LEU A 419 -35.59 -14.48 -15.88
C LEU A 419 -35.45 -15.81 -16.62
N GLN A 420 -36.52 -16.20 -17.40
CA GLN A 420 -36.46 -17.41 -18.24
C GLN A 420 -35.35 -17.31 -19.30
N ALA A 421 -35.27 -16.18 -19.99
CA ALA A 421 -34.23 -15.97 -21.01
C ALA A 421 -32.84 -16.04 -20.46
N TRP A 422 -32.64 -15.53 -19.23
CA TRP A 422 -31.35 -15.52 -18.55
C TRP A 422 -30.99 -16.84 -17.86
N LEU A 423 -31.89 -17.40 -17.07
CA LEU A 423 -31.64 -18.55 -16.19
C LEU A 423 -32.29 -19.86 -16.63
N GLY A 424 -33.24 -19.82 -17.56
CA GLY A 424 -34.01 -20.97 -18.02
C GLY A 424 -33.20 -22.08 -18.67
N ARG A 425 -33.70 -23.29 -18.66
CA ARG A 425 -33.01 -24.49 -19.16
C ARG A 425 -32.60 -24.47 -20.65
N GLY A 426 -33.04 -23.47 -21.43
CA GLY A 426 -32.73 -23.33 -22.87
C GLY A 426 -31.80 -22.16 -23.21
N SER A 427 -31.45 -21.31 -22.25
CA SER A 427 -30.69 -20.07 -22.53
C SER A 427 -29.27 -20.27 -23.10
N ALA A 428 -28.69 -21.43 -22.85
CA ALA A 428 -27.35 -21.77 -23.39
C ALA A 428 -27.37 -22.04 -24.91
N CYS A 429 -28.53 -22.39 -25.50
CA CYS A 429 -28.64 -22.74 -26.94
C CYS A 429 -29.13 -21.57 -27.81
N ARG A 430 -30.01 -20.69 -27.25
CA ARG A 430 -30.52 -19.53 -28.01
C ARG A 430 -29.49 -18.41 -28.18
N THR A 431 -28.63 -18.22 -27.20
CA THR A 431 -27.52 -17.21 -27.26
C THR A 431 -26.50 -17.53 -28.36
N ARG A 432 -26.33 -18.79 -28.75
CA ARG A 432 -25.41 -19.15 -29.84
C ARG A 432 -25.94 -18.65 -31.19
N VAL A 433 -27.22 -18.80 -31.44
CA VAL A 433 -27.89 -18.36 -32.70
C VAL A 433 -27.94 -16.84 -32.79
N GLU A 434 -28.24 -16.13 -31.68
CA GLU A 434 -28.26 -14.66 -31.66
C GLU A 434 -26.86 -14.03 -31.73
N LEU A 435 -25.87 -14.67 -31.18
CA LEU A 435 -24.46 -14.22 -31.27
C LEU A 435 -23.87 -14.49 -32.67
N GLU A 436 -24.20 -15.62 -33.28
CA GLU A 436 -23.81 -15.94 -34.68
C GLU A 436 -24.49 -15.01 -35.69
N ALA A 437 -25.73 -14.56 -35.41
CA ALA A 437 -26.46 -13.58 -36.23
C ALA A 437 -25.93 -12.15 -36.13
N LYS A 438 -25.25 -11.78 -35.02
CA LYS A 438 -24.69 -10.43 -34.80
C LYS A 438 -23.17 -10.34 -35.09
N CYS A 439 -22.49 -11.44 -35.28
CA CYS A 439 -21.08 -11.52 -35.67
C CYS A 439 -20.91 -12.55 -36.79
N PRO A 440 -21.09 -12.18 -38.05
CA PRO A 440 -20.68 -13.01 -39.16
C PRO A 440 -19.18 -12.90 -39.29
N ALA A 441 -18.48 -14.00 -39.19
CA ALA A 441 -17.02 -14.20 -39.30
C ALA A 441 -16.26 -14.35 -37.97
N PHE A 442 -16.23 -15.59 -37.55
CA PHE A 442 -15.02 -16.24 -37.09
C PHE A 442 -15.06 -17.71 -37.48
#